data_c8e71f82731e9e37867ee3d132748e13
#
_entry.id   c8e71f82731e9e37867ee3d132748e13
#
_cell.length_a   1.000
_cell.length_b   1.000
_cell.length_c   1.000
_cell.angle_alpha   90.00
_cell.angle_beta   90.00
_cell.angle_gamma   90.00
#
_symmetry.space_group_name_H-M   'P 1'
#
loop_
_entity.id
_entity.type
_entity.pdbx_description
1 polymer ?
#
loop_
_entity_poly.entity_id
_entity_poly.type
_entity_poly.pdbx_seq_one_letter_code
_entity_poly.pdbx_strand_id
1 'polypeptide(L)'
;MRQAMFWEKTQDDKIQCLLCPQKCKIASGRKGFCRVRQNEDGVLYTINYGKCSSCGMDPIEKKPLYHFYPGSYIFSAGTFGCNLRCGFCQNWTIAQGDPETTAVSPEKLVEIASARRQGHHSVGIAYTYSEPFMWYEFVIDTAKAAREAGLKNVLVTNGFVNPEPLAQILPFIDAMNIDVKGFSDQYYNETCSGELDPVLETVESASKHCHVEVTTLLVTGLNDSEQEISDLVDWLSGVDKEIPLHFSRYFPNYKMDLPPTPISTMERAREIAGRKLSYVYLGNVPGLEGSNTYCPQCRELLISRQRNGAAAEGLEDKKCRQCGRQINIIGDFSQF
;
A
#
# COMPACT_ATOMS: atom_id res chain seq x y z
N MET A 1 20.47 16.16 3.20
CA MET A 1 19.06 16.62 3.39
C MET A 1 18.62 17.29 2.10
N ARG A 2 17.35 17.20 1.75
CA ARG A 2 16.72 17.89 0.63
C ARG A 2 15.62 18.79 1.15
N GLN A 3 15.45 19.98 0.58
CA GLN A 3 14.32 20.84 0.93
C GLN A 3 13.01 20.10 0.65
N ALA A 4 12.11 20.08 1.61
CA ALA A 4 10.84 19.40 1.52
C ALA A 4 9.85 20.19 0.65
N MET A 5 8.93 19.48 0.02
CA MET A 5 7.74 20.03 -0.63
C MET A 5 6.59 20.15 0.39
N PHE A 6 5.54 20.89 0.07
CA PHE A 6 4.29 21.00 0.84
C PHE A 6 4.50 21.47 2.28
N TRP A 7 4.86 22.73 2.44
CA TRP A 7 4.93 23.40 3.73
C TRP A 7 4.79 24.92 3.58
N GLU A 8 4.44 25.57 4.67
CA GLU A 8 4.32 27.02 4.76
C GLU A 8 4.87 27.52 6.09
N LYS A 9 5.23 28.81 6.16
CA LYS A 9 5.61 29.48 7.41
C LYS A 9 4.36 29.91 8.17
N THR A 10 4.36 29.71 9.47
CA THR A 10 3.30 30.21 10.35
C THR A 10 3.68 31.57 10.96
N GLN A 11 2.70 32.26 11.57
CA GLN A 11 2.93 33.59 12.18
C GLN A 11 3.86 33.54 13.41
N ASP A 12 4.06 32.40 14.03
CA ASP A 12 4.86 32.16 15.23
C ASP A 12 6.23 31.53 14.90
N ASP A 13 6.81 31.85 13.75
CA ASP A 13 8.12 31.37 13.24
C ASP A 13 8.26 29.84 13.21
N LYS A 14 7.16 29.11 13.23
CA LYS A 14 7.14 27.67 12.98
C LYS A 14 6.86 27.39 11.51
N ILE A 15 7.04 26.15 11.15
CA ILE A 15 6.65 25.61 9.84
C ILE A 15 5.45 24.69 10.02
N GLN A 16 4.42 24.88 9.21
CA GLN A 16 3.34 23.91 9.05
C GLN A 16 3.66 23.00 7.87
N CYS A 17 3.76 21.68 8.13
CA CYS A 17 3.87 20.68 7.09
C CYS A 17 2.49 20.35 6.53
N LEU A 18 2.36 20.37 5.20
CA LEU A 18 1.10 20.13 4.47
C LEU A 18 1.09 18.81 3.70
N LEU A 19 2.05 17.90 3.95
CA LEU A 19 2.15 16.63 3.23
C LEU A 19 1.02 15.65 3.58
N CYS A 20 0.65 15.58 4.86
CA CYS A 20 -0.35 14.66 5.36
C CYS A 20 -1.29 15.34 6.38
N PRO A 21 -2.43 14.72 6.71
CA PRO A 21 -3.41 15.27 7.64
C PRO A 21 -2.92 15.51 9.08
N GLN A 22 -1.74 15.00 9.47
CA GLN A 22 -1.12 15.37 10.76
C GLN A 22 -0.85 16.88 10.91
N LYS A 23 -0.72 17.63 9.82
CA LYS A 23 -0.57 19.10 9.79
C LYS A 23 0.40 19.64 10.86
N CYS A 24 1.55 18.98 11.00
CA CYS A 24 2.53 19.25 12.05
C CYS A 24 3.00 20.71 12.03
N LYS A 25 2.88 21.42 13.16
CA LYS A 25 3.55 22.70 13.40
C LYS A 25 4.92 22.45 14.04
N ILE A 26 5.99 22.70 13.29
CA ILE A 26 7.35 22.28 13.60
C ILE A 26 8.21 23.51 13.93
N ALA A 27 8.67 23.61 15.18
CA ALA A 27 9.62 24.66 15.60
C ALA A 27 11.03 24.38 15.02
N SER A 28 11.89 25.42 14.96
CA SER A 28 13.28 25.28 14.49
C SER A 28 14.03 24.19 15.27
N GLY A 29 14.82 23.39 14.58
CA GLY A 29 15.56 22.23 15.10
C GLY A 29 14.69 21.01 15.43
N ARG A 30 13.37 21.07 15.27
CA ARG A 30 12.45 19.96 15.64
C ARG A 30 11.96 19.20 14.41
N LYS A 31 11.50 17.97 14.66
CA LYS A 31 10.91 17.08 13.63
C LYS A 31 9.39 17.00 13.78
N GLY A 32 8.71 16.77 12.66
CA GLY A 32 7.29 16.43 12.63
C GLY A 32 7.01 15.03 13.19
N PHE A 33 5.73 14.68 13.29
CA PHE A 33 5.24 13.41 13.81
C PHE A 33 5.88 12.20 13.11
N CYS A 34 6.06 12.27 11.78
CA CYS A 34 6.68 11.21 10.97
C CYS A 34 8.18 11.02 11.23
N ARG A 35 8.87 11.94 11.95
CA ARG A 35 10.29 11.92 12.32
C ARG A 35 11.27 12.13 11.16
N VAL A 36 10.78 12.34 9.94
CA VAL A 36 11.63 12.52 8.74
C VAL A 36 11.54 13.91 8.11
N ARG A 37 10.62 14.74 8.59
CA ARG A 37 10.51 16.15 8.20
C ARG A 37 10.98 17.03 9.34
N GLN A 38 11.98 17.84 9.09
CA GLN A 38 12.69 18.64 10.09
C GLN A 38 12.75 20.11 9.65
N ASN A 39 12.44 21.02 10.59
CA ASN A 39 12.60 22.45 10.40
C ASN A 39 14.04 22.84 10.77
N GLU A 40 14.80 23.35 9.82
CA GLU A 40 16.12 23.95 10.03
C GLU A 40 16.04 25.43 9.65
N ASP A 41 16.08 26.29 10.66
CA ASP A 41 16.11 27.74 10.53
C ASP A 41 15.02 28.33 9.60
N GLY A 42 13.80 27.82 9.74
CA GLY A 42 12.66 28.32 8.98
C GLY A 42 12.52 27.73 7.58
N VAL A 43 13.20 26.62 7.29
CA VAL A 43 13.04 25.81 6.06
C VAL A 43 12.77 24.36 6.44
N LEU A 44 11.76 23.76 5.83
CA LEU A 44 11.48 22.33 6.03
C LEU A 44 12.36 21.47 5.14
N TYR A 45 13.01 20.49 5.73
CA TYR A 45 13.82 19.49 5.03
C TYR A 45 13.27 18.09 5.23
N THR A 46 13.41 17.24 4.20
CA THR A 46 13.30 15.80 4.32
C THR A 46 14.67 15.20 4.60
N ILE A 47 14.82 14.50 5.73
CA ILE A 47 16.12 14.01 6.20
C ILE A 47 16.43 12.58 5.75
N ASN A 48 15.44 11.92 5.16
CA ASN A 48 15.52 10.55 4.64
C ASN A 48 15.69 10.47 3.11
N TYR A 49 15.79 11.61 2.40
CA TYR A 49 16.05 11.60 0.95
C TYR A 49 17.31 10.82 0.60
N GLY A 50 17.16 9.83 -0.29
CA GLY A 50 18.25 8.95 -0.69
C GLY A 50 18.75 7.98 0.40
N LYS A 51 17.99 7.79 1.49
CA LYS A 51 18.31 6.83 2.55
C LYS A 51 17.38 5.63 2.48
N CYS A 52 17.90 4.52 1.98
CA CYS A 52 17.18 3.25 1.88
C CYS A 52 17.47 2.40 3.13
N SER A 53 16.42 2.03 3.88
CA SER A 53 16.52 1.14 5.05
C SER A 53 16.27 -0.32 4.70
N SER A 54 15.58 -0.59 3.60
CA SER A 54 15.20 -1.93 3.20
C SER A 54 15.03 -2.01 1.69
N CYS A 55 15.55 -3.05 1.07
CA CYS A 55 15.29 -3.35 -0.34
C CYS A 55 15.35 -4.86 -0.60
N GLY A 56 14.66 -5.34 -1.62
CA GLY A 56 14.65 -6.74 -2.01
C GLY A 56 13.77 -7.03 -3.21
N MET A 57 13.91 -8.22 -3.77
CA MET A 57 12.99 -8.75 -4.78
C MET A 57 11.85 -9.46 -4.07
N ASP A 58 10.63 -9.09 -4.39
CA ASP A 58 9.43 -9.72 -3.84
C ASP A 58 8.48 -10.15 -4.96
N PRO A 59 7.73 -11.25 -4.79
CA PRO A 59 6.55 -11.49 -5.59
C PRO A 59 5.57 -10.32 -5.50
N ILE A 60 4.90 -9.99 -6.58
CA ILE A 60 3.93 -8.89 -6.62
C ILE A 60 2.79 -9.12 -5.62
N GLU A 61 2.43 -10.37 -5.37
CA GLU A 61 1.40 -10.76 -4.41
C GLU A 61 1.75 -10.41 -2.96
N LYS A 62 3.05 -10.24 -2.61
CA LYS A 62 3.47 -9.70 -1.31
C LYS A 62 3.23 -8.20 -1.16
N LYS A 63 2.84 -7.52 -2.24
CA LYS A 63 2.42 -6.11 -2.23
C LYS A 63 0.90 -5.98 -2.16
N PRO A 64 0.19 -6.98 -1.70
CA PRO A 64 -1.17 -7.44 -1.99
C PRO A 64 -1.75 -6.85 -3.28
N LEU A 65 -1.08 -7.13 -4.40
CA LEU A 65 -1.52 -6.79 -5.75
C LEU A 65 -1.73 -8.08 -6.53
N TYR A 66 -2.99 -8.51 -6.58
CA TYR A 66 -3.37 -9.79 -7.18
C TYR A 66 -3.89 -9.64 -8.60
N HIS A 67 -4.29 -8.42 -8.98
CA HIS A 67 -4.78 -8.09 -10.32
C HIS A 67 -3.79 -7.23 -11.13
N PHE A 68 -2.60 -6.96 -10.57
CA PHE A 68 -1.55 -6.21 -11.24
C PHE A 68 -0.34 -7.10 -11.50
N TYR A 69 -0.11 -7.46 -12.78
CA TYR A 69 0.95 -8.37 -13.22
C TYR A 69 1.08 -9.64 -12.36
N PRO A 70 0.01 -10.42 -12.17
CA PRO A 70 0.02 -11.57 -11.26
C PRO A 70 1.11 -12.58 -11.63
N GLY A 71 1.81 -13.11 -10.63
CA GLY A 71 2.93 -14.04 -10.79
C GLY A 71 4.28 -13.40 -11.07
N SER A 72 4.33 -12.06 -11.26
CA SER A 72 5.57 -11.33 -11.48
C SER A 72 6.33 -11.05 -10.18
N TYR A 73 7.54 -10.54 -10.34
CA TYR A 73 8.33 -9.97 -9.24
C TYR A 73 8.40 -8.45 -9.37
N ILE A 74 8.71 -7.78 -8.26
CA ILE A 74 8.93 -6.35 -8.21
C ILE A 74 10.09 -6.03 -7.27
N PHE A 75 10.94 -5.06 -7.66
CA PHE A 75 12.00 -4.58 -6.78
C PHE A 75 11.41 -3.63 -5.74
N SER A 76 11.47 -4.04 -4.49
CA SER A 76 10.91 -3.30 -3.35
C SER A 76 11.98 -2.46 -2.69
N ALA A 77 11.67 -1.20 -2.40
CA ALA A 77 12.54 -0.29 -1.67
C ALA A 77 11.74 0.51 -0.64
N GLY A 78 12.36 0.79 0.51
CA GLY A 78 11.75 1.58 1.56
C GLY A 78 12.76 2.36 2.37
N THR A 79 12.24 3.35 3.08
CA THR A 79 12.98 4.21 4.00
C THR A 79 12.46 4.04 5.41
N PHE A 80 12.83 4.95 6.32
CA PHE A 80 12.31 5.00 7.67
C PHE A 80 11.30 6.13 7.88
N GLY A 81 10.52 6.01 8.96
CA GLY A 81 9.48 6.96 9.33
C GLY A 81 8.10 6.61 8.80
N CYS A 82 7.08 7.02 9.53
CA CYS A 82 5.66 6.84 9.19
C CYS A 82 4.84 7.95 9.85
N ASN A 83 3.76 8.35 9.20
CA ASN A 83 2.81 9.34 9.72
C ASN A 83 1.67 8.72 10.54
N LEU A 84 1.70 7.42 10.79
CA LEU A 84 0.82 6.71 11.73
C LEU A 84 1.64 6.05 12.87
N ARG A 85 0.94 5.62 13.93
CA ARG A 85 1.52 4.97 15.13
C ARG A 85 0.79 3.68 15.48
N CYS A 86 0.48 2.87 14.46
CA CYS A 86 -0.27 1.62 14.65
C CYS A 86 0.38 0.71 15.68
N GLY A 87 -0.38 0.31 16.72
CA GLY A 87 0.12 -0.56 17.79
C GLY A 87 0.53 -1.96 17.32
N PHE A 88 -0.02 -2.41 16.20
CA PHE A 88 0.25 -3.70 15.55
C PHE A 88 1.31 -3.66 14.45
N CYS A 89 2.10 -2.60 14.33
CA CYS A 89 2.99 -2.39 13.18
C CYS A 89 4.04 -3.51 13.08
N GLN A 90 4.02 -4.27 11.97
CA GLN A 90 4.99 -5.33 11.71
C GLN A 90 6.39 -4.77 11.41
N ASN A 91 6.45 -3.59 10.79
CA ASN A 91 7.68 -2.92 10.39
C ASN A 91 8.07 -1.79 11.36
N TRP A 92 7.71 -1.90 12.65
CA TRP A 92 7.92 -0.84 13.63
C TRP A 92 9.39 -0.43 13.78
N THR A 93 10.32 -1.34 13.58
CA THR A 93 11.76 -1.06 13.67
C THR A 93 12.22 0.00 12.68
N ILE A 94 11.64 0.03 11.48
CA ILE A 94 11.92 1.06 10.46
C ILE A 94 10.90 2.19 10.49
N ALA A 95 9.62 1.90 10.74
CA ALA A 95 8.58 2.92 10.76
C ALA A 95 8.69 3.85 12.00
N GLN A 96 9.12 3.31 13.15
CA GLN A 96 9.19 4.01 14.44
C GLN A 96 10.60 4.06 15.03
N GLY A 97 11.53 3.26 14.54
CA GLY A 97 12.92 3.18 14.98
C GLY A 97 13.86 4.08 14.17
N ASP A 98 15.16 3.96 14.43
CA ASP A 98 16.25 4.62 13.71
C ASP A 98 17.13 3.53 13.06
N PRO A 99 16.70 2.94 11.92
CA PRO A 99 17.42 1.84 11.28
C PRO A 99 18.70 2.35 10.61
N GLU A 100 19.63 1.43 10.38
CA GLU A 100 20.72 1.67 9.44
C GLU A 100 20.18 1.90 8.03
N THR A 101 20.83 2.77 7.28
CA THR A 101 20.43 3.11 5.92
C THR A 101 21.61 3.11 4.96
N THR A 102 21.36 2.66 3.75
CA THR A 102 22.29 2.78 2.63
C THR A 102 21.93 3.99 1.78
N ALA A 103 22.93 4.78 1.41
CA ALA A 103 22.74 5.92 0.50
C ALA A 103 22.48 5.40 -0.93
N VAL A 104 21.41 5.92 -1.56
CA VAL A 104 21.06 5.59 -2.94
C VAL A 104 20.47 6.83 -3.63
N SER A 105 20.87 7.07 -4.90
CA SER A 105 20.22 8.10 -5.71
C SER A 105 18.99 7.51 -6.45
N PRO A 106 18.06 8.35 -6.94
CA PRO A 106 16.96 7.91 -7.79
C PRO A 106 17.43 7.11 -9.00
N GLU A 107 18.46 7.59 -9.70
CA GLU A 107 19.04 6.96 -10.89
C GLU A 107 19.63 5.59 -10.56
N LYS A 108 20.34 5.49 -9.42
CA LYS A 108 20.93 4.22 -8.98
C LYS A 108 19.87 3.20 -8.60
N LEU A 109 18.75 3.63 -7.97
CA LEU A 109 17.63 2.74 -7.68
C LEU A 109 16.99 2.21 -8.95
N VAL A 110 16.80 3.07 -9.96
CA VAL A 110 16.28 2.70 -11.28
C VAL A 110 17.23 1.76 -12.02
N GLU A 111 18.53 2.00 -11.98
CA GLU A 111 19.54 1.11 -12.55
C GLU A 111 19.47 -0.30 -11.95
N ILE A 112 19.40 -0.39 -10.62
CA ILE A 112 19.28 -1.67 -9.90
C ILE A 112 17.98 -2.39 -10.30
N ALA A 113 16.85 -1.69 -10.32
CA ALA A 113 15.55 -2.26 -10.69
C ALA A 113 15.53 -2.73 -12.15
N SER A 114 16.12 -1.95 -13.08
CA SER A 114 16.22 -2.29 -14.49
C SER A 114 17.07 -3.55 -14.73
N ALA A 115 18.18 -3.71 -14.01
CA ALA A 115 19.01 -4.91 -14.08
C ALA A 115 18.26 -6.19 -13.61
N ARG A 116 17.26 -6.06 -12.73
CA ARG A 116 16.42 -7.17 -12.25
C ARG A 116 15.31 -7.58 -13.22
N ARG A 117 14.99 -6.72 -14.20
CA ARG A 117 13.94 -6.98 -15.20
C ARG A 117 14.25 -8.24 -16.02
N GLN A 118 15.48 -8.40 -16.49
CA GLN A 118 15.87 -9.51 -17.35
C GLN A 118 16.07 -10.84 -16.61
N GLY A 119 16.53 -10.80 -15.36
CA GLY A 119 16.86 -12.02 -14.59
C GLY A 119 15.78 -12.54 -13.66
N HIS A 120 14.79 -11.71 -13.30
CA HIS A 120 13.78 -12.03 -12.27
C HIS A 120 12.36 -11.67 -12.69
N HIS A 121 12.08 -11.39 -13.96
CA HIS A 121 10.74 -10.96 -14.42
C HIS A 121 10.17 -9.81 -13.59
N SER A 122 11.04 -8.86 -13.20
CA SER A 122 10.63 -7.71 -12.38
C SER A 122 9.89 -6.69 -13.25
N VAL A 123 8.70 -6.29 -12.83
CA VAL A 123 7.90 -5.31 -13.56
C VAL A 123 8.29 -3.86 -13.24
N GLY A 124 8.96 -3.60 -12.11
CA GLY A 124 9.28 -2.24 -11.72
C GLY A 124 9.73 -2.08 -10.28
N ILE A 125 9.34 -0.96 -9.66
CA ILE A 125 9.72 -0.57 -8.30
C ILE A 125 8.45 -0.46 -7.44
N ALA A 126 8.46 -1.12 -6.28
CA ALA A 126 7.49 -0.91 -5.22
C ALA A 126 8.12 -0.10 -4.08
N TYR A 127 7.55 1.05 -3.79
CA TYR A 127 7.89 1.87 -2.62
C TYR A 127 7.03 1.37 -1.45
N THR A 128 7.67 0.80 -0.42
CA THR A 128 6.99 -0.02 0.59
C THR A 128 7.77 -0.13 1.91
N TYR A 129 7.43 -1.09 2.76
CA TYR A 129 7.97 -1.44 4.08
C TYR A 129 7.65 -0.44 5.18
N SER A 130 7.95 0.85 5.02
CA SER A 130 7.40 1.94 5.84
C SER A 130 6.38 2.74 5.02
N GLU A 131 6.13 4.00 5.35
CA GLU A 131 5.19 4.81 4.59
C GLU A 131 5.88 5.54 3.43
N PRO A 132 5.59 5.22 2.14
CA PRO A 132 6.26 5.83 1.00
C PRO A 132 6.00 7.33 0.85
N PHE A 133 4.86 7.88 1.29
CA PHE A 133 4.62 9.32 1.30
C PHE A 133 5.58 10.07 2.23
N MET A 134 6.17 9.40 3.21
CA MET A 134 7.20 10.02 4.06
C MET A 134 8.56 10.11 3.34
N TRP A 135 8.70 9.50 2.18
CA TRP A 135 9.86 9.58 1.28
C TRP A 135 9.53 10.37 0.00
N TYR A 136 8.55 11.23 0.07
CA TYR A 136 7.84 11.83 -1.05
C TYR A 136 8.75 12.35 -2.16
N GLU A 137 9.72 13.21 -1.84
CA GLU A 137 10.62 13.85 -2.80
C GLU A 137 11.51 12.82 -3.52
N PHE A 138 11.93 11.78 -2.82
CA PHE A 138 12.70 10.69 -3.41
C PHE A 138 11.83 9.80 -4.29
N VAL A 139 10.62 9.49 -3.83
CA VAL A 139 9.68 8.66 -4.59
C VAL A 139 9.29 9.33 -5.90
N ILE A 140 8.94 10.62 -5.90
CA ILE A 140 8.53 11.32 -7.12
C ILE A 140 9.69 11.46 -8.12
N ASP A 141 10.91 11.75 -7.65
CA ASP A 141 12.10 11.83 -8.51
C ASP A 141 12.41 10.45 -9.11
N THR A 142 12.38 9.39 -8.29
CA THR A 142 12.61 8.02 -8.75
C THR A 142 11.51 7.53 -9.69
N ALA A 143 10.23 7.83 -9.41
CA ALA A 143 9.10 7.39 -10.22
C ALA A 143 9.12 8.01 -11.63
N LYS A 144 9.56 9.26 -11.75
CA LYS A 144 9.79 9.91 -13.07
C LYS A 144 10.85 9.17 -13.85
N ALA A 145 12.02 8.93 -13.25
CA ALA A 145 13.13 8.23 -13.91
C ALA A 145 12.78 6.75 -14.22
N ALA A 146 12.06 6.07 -13.34
CA ALA A 146 11.59 4.71 -13.56
C ALA A 146 10.62 4.61 -14.75
N ARG A 147 9.69 5.57 -14.88
CA ARG A 147 8.78 5.65 -16.02
C ARG A 147 9.50 5.85 -17.33
N GLU A 148 10.52 6.71 -17.37
CA GLU A 148 11.38 6.92 -18.56
C GLU A 148 12.14 5.64 -18.93
N ALA A 149 12.54 4.84 -17.93
CA ALA A 149 13.16 3.53 -18.13
C ALA A 149 12.15 2.40 -18.47
N GLY A 150 10.86 2.69 -18.58
CA GLY A 150 9.80 1.72 -18.86
C GLY A 150 9.48 0.78 -17.69
N LEU A 151 9.84 1.15 -16.47
CA LEU A 151 9.51 0.42 -15.25
C LEU A 151 8.15 0.87 -14.68
N LYS A 152 7.44 -0.04 -14.02
CA LYS A 152 6.21 0.26 -13.30
C LYS A 152 6.52 0.80 -11.91
N ASN A 153 5.69 1.74 -11.44
CA ASN A 153 5.78 2.33 -10.12
C ASN A 153 4.58 1.91 -9.27
N VAL A 154 4.85 1.32 -8.12
CA VAL A 154 3.85 0.82 -7.19
C VAL A 154 4.02 1.46 -5.82
N LEU A 155 2.94 1.94 -5.21
CA LEU A 155 2.91 2.34 -3.81
C LEU A 155 2.19 1.29 -2.96
N VAL A 156 2.82 0.89 -1.85
CA VAL A 156 2.15 0.15 -0.77
C VAL A 156 2.10 1.09 0.43
N THR A 157 0.92 1.65 0.71
CA THR A 157 0.77 2.83 1.54
C THR A 157 -0.41 2.72 2.50
N ASN A 158 -0.34 3.48 3.59
CA ASN A 158 -1.48 3.67 4.50
C ASN A 158 -2.51 4.70 3.99
N GLY A 159 -2.26 5.35 2.86
CA GLY A 159 -3.18 6.30 2.25
C GLY A 159 -3.40 7.61 3.01
N PHE A 160 -2.74 7.84 4.15
CA PHE A 160 -2.93 9.03 4.97
C PHE A 160 -2.11 10.22 4.45
N VAL A 161 -2.56 10.80 3.36
CA VAL A 161 -1.89 11.87 2.61
C VAL A 161 -2.90 12.97 2.24
N ASN A 162 -2.44 14.22 2.11
CA ASN A 162 -3.31 15.31 1.68
C ASN A 162 -3.59 15.23 0.15
N PRO A 163 -4.72 15.79 -0.33
CA PRO A 163 -5.11 15.70 -1.74
C PRO A 163 -4.09 16.29 -2.73
N GLU A 164 -3.46 17.42 -2.41
CA GLU A 164 -2.50 18.06 -3.31
C GLU A 164 -1.23 17.22 -3.55
N PRO A 165 -0.53 16.72 -2.52
CA PRO A 165 0.59 15.78 -2.70
C PRO A 165 0.18 14.51 -3.47
N LEU A 166 -1.01 13.98 -3.18
CA LEU A 166 -1.52 12.81 -3.89
C LEU A 166 -1.70 13.10 -5.39
N ALA A 167 -2.38 14.20 -5.73
CA ALA A 167 -2.63 14.59 -7.11
C ALA A 167 -1.34 14.80 -7.93
N GLN A 168 -0.27 15.31 -7.29
CA GLN A 168 1.01 15.53 -7.98
C GLN A 168 1.79 14.24 -8.26
N ILE A 169 1.65 13.20 -7.44
CA ILE A 169 2.40 11.95 -7.63
C ILE A 169 1.64 10.94 -8.51
N LEU A 170 0.31 10.92 -8.46
CA LEU A 170 -0.53 9.95 -9.18
C LEU A 170 -0.19 9.80 -10.68
N PRO A 171 0.16 10.85 -11.45
CA PRO A 171 0.54 10.69 -12.85
C PRO A 171 1.75 9.77 -13.09
N PHE A 172 2.54 9.47 -12.07
CA PHE A 172 3.74 8.63 -12.17
C PHE A 172 3.54 7.24 -11.56
N ILE A 173 2.36 6.94 -11.00
CA ILE A 173 2.07 5.69 -10.30
C ILE A 173 1.16 4.80 -11.16
N ASP A 174 1.55 3.53 -11.32
CA ASP A 174 0.80 2.53 -12.10
C ASP A 174 -0.18 1.73 -11.23
N ALA A 175 0.17 1.48 -9.95
CA ALA A 175 -0.71 0.77 -9.02
C ALA A 175 -0.46 1.18 -7.56
N MET A 176 -1.50 1.06 -6.75
CA MET A 176 -1.43 1.26 -5.31
C MET A 176 -2.10 0.09 -4.58
N ASN A 177 -1.44 -0.43 -3.55
CA ASN A 177 -2.13 -1.14 -2.48
C ASN A 177 -2.30 -0.18 -1.32
N ILE A 178 -3.55 0.07 -0.91
CA ILE A 178 -3.87 1.03 0.13
C ILE A 178 -4.43 0.31 1.35
N ASP A 179 -3.77 0.48 2.48
CA ASP A 179 -4.21 -0.07 3.76
C ASP A 179 -5.36 0.78 4.35
N VAL A 180 -6.61 0.35 4.20
CA VAL A 180 -7.74 0.83 5.02
C VAL A 180 -7.73 0.02 6.30
N LYS A 181 -7.16 0.60 7.37
CA LYS A 181 -6.79 -0.13 8.59
C LYS A 181 -7.98 -0.61 9.44
N GLY A 182 -9.11 0.08 9.34
CA GLY A 182 -10.39 -0.19 9.97
C GLY A 182 -11.42 0.77 9.38
N PHE A 183 -12.68 0.66 9.80
CA PHE A 183 -13.76 1.49 9.24
C PHE A 183 -14.49 2.31 10.32
N SER A 184 -13.72 2.79 11.30
CA SER A 184 -14.22 3.72 12.32
C SER A 184 -13.16 4.75 12.71
N ASP A 185 -13.60 5.99 12.99
CA ASP A 185 -12.72 7.06 13.48
C ASP A 185 -12.09 6.69 14.82
N GLN A 186 -12.84 6.01 15.68
CA GLN A 186 -12.32 5.55 16.96
C GLN A 186 -11.10 4.64 16.77
N TYR A 187 -11.20 3.66 15.88
CA TYR A 187 -10.09 2.75 15.59
C TYR A 187 -8.87 3.50 15.03
N TYR A 188 -9.09 4.42 14.09
CA TYR A 188 -8.00 5.21 13.52
C TYR A 188 -7.32 6.10 14.55
N ASN A 189 -8.09 6.79 15.39
CA ASN A 189 -7.56 7.69 16.44
C ASN A 189 -6.79 6.92 17.50
N GLU A 190 -7.40 5.89 18.09
CA GLU A 190 -6.87 5.18 19.25
C GLU A 190 -5.76 4.18 18.88
N THR A 191 -5.92 3.46 17.75
CA THR A 191 -5.02 2.37 17.36
C THR A 191 -3.93 2.81 16.39
N CYS A 192 -4.23 3.77 15.50
CA CYS A 192 -3.33 4.18 14.43
C CYS A 192 -2.77 5.60 14.60
N SER A 193 -3.37 6.44 15.46
CA SER A 193 -3.05 7.88 15.59
C SER A 193 -3.23 8.63 14.26
N GLY A 194 -4.34 8.41 13.60
CA GLY A 194 -4.73 9.01 12.32
C GLY A 194 -6.24 9.24 12.24
N GLU A 195 -6.73 9.46 11.04
CA GLU A 195 -8.12 9.73 10.71
C GLU A 195 -8.54 8.83 9.54
N LEU A 196 -9.81 8.42 9.47
CA LEU A 196 -10.32 7.53 8.42
C LEU A 196 -10.55 8.26 7.10
N ASP A 197 -11.28 9.37 7.12
CA ASP A 197 -11.74 10.08 5.91
C ASP A 197 -10.63 10.37 4.89
N PRO A 198 -9.43 10.89 5.27
CA PRO A 198 -8.37 11.15 4.30
C PRO A 198 -7.86 9.88 3.58
N VAL A 199 -7.99 8.72 4.23
CA VAL A 199 -7.60 7.43 3.61
C VAL A 199 -8.66 7.00 2.59
N LEU A 200 -9.94 7.19 2.90
CA LEU A 200 -11.05 6.93 1.98
C LEU A 200 -10.95 7.83 0.75
N GLU A 201 -10.74 9.13 0.93
CA GLU A 201 -10.51 10.10 -0.16
C GLU A 201 -9.32 9.70 -1.05
N THR A 202 -8.26 9.14 -0.44
CA THR A 202 -7.09 8.63 -1.19
C THR A 202 -7.47 7.45 -2.08
N VAL A 203 -8.25 6.47 -1.59
CA VAL A 203 -8.74 5.34 -2.39
C VAL A 203 -9.60 5.83 -3.55
N GLU A 204 -10.57 6.70 -3.28
CA GLU A 204 -11.48 7.27 -4.28
C GLU A 204 -10.76 8.08 -5.36
N SER A 205 -9.73 8.85 -4.97
CA SER A 205 -8.93 9.61 -5.91
C SER A 205 -8.02 8.70 -6.73
N ALA A 206 -7.29 7.79 -6.09
CA ALA A 206 -6.34 6.90 -6.74
C ALA A 206 -7.02 5.95 -7.75
N SER A 207 -8.21 5.41 -7.42
CA SER A 207 -8.95 4.48 -8.29
C SER A 207 -9.33 5.06 -9.65
N LYS A 208 -9.39 6.39 -9.76
CA LYS A 208 -9.66 7.11 -11.02
C LYS A 208 -8.39 7.30 -11.89
N HIS A 209 -7.20 7.01 -11.36
CA HIS A 209 -5.92 7.33 -12.01
C HIS A 209 -5.01 6.13 -12.23
N CYS A 210 -5.04 5.15 -11.32
CA CYS A 210 -4.19 3.96 -11.40
C CYS A 210 -4.94 2.72 -10.90
N HIS A 211 -4.33 1.55 -11.04
CA HIS A 211 -4.88 0.33 -10.44
C HIS A 211 -4.81 0.40 -8.91
N VAL A 212 -5.91 0.08 -8.24
CA VAL A 212 -5.99 0.09 -6.77
C VAL A 212 -6.47 -1.27 -6.27
N GLU A 213 -5.79 -1.77 -5.23
CA GLU A 213 -6.27 -2.87 -4.39
C GLU A 213 -6.25 -2.41 -2.93
N VAL A 214 -7.24 -2.79 -2.14
CA VAL A 214 -7.38 -2.37 -0.74
C VAL A 214 -7.01 -3.51 0.18
N THR A 215 -6.27 -3.22 1.25
CA THR A 215 -5.95 -4.19 2.30
C THR A 215 -6.48 -3.74 3.66
N THR A 216 -7.10 -4.66 4.40
CA THR A 216 -7.52 -4.45 5.80
C THR A 216 -6.97 -5.57 6.67
N LEU A 217 -6.14 -5.21 7.65
CA LEU A 217 -5.70 -6.12 8.69
C LEU A 217 -6.84 -6.25 9.72
N LEU A 218 -7.43 -7.44 9.85
CA LEU A 218 -8.45 -7.68 10.87
C LEU A 218 -7.80 -7.99 12.21
N VAL A 219 -8.00 -7.11 13.19
CA VAL A 219 -7.45 -7.24 14.54
C VAL A 219 -8.56 -7.66 15.49
N THR A 220 -8.35 -8.79 16.16
CA THR A 220 -9.33 -9.42 17.06
C THR A 220 -9.90 -8.45 18.09
N GLY A 221 -11.23 -8.28 18.06
CA GLY A 221 -11.97 -7.45 18.99
C GLY A 221 -11.86 -5.95 18.80
N LEU A 222 -11.19 -5.47 17.73
CA LEU A 222 -11.02 -4.05 17.47
C LEU A 222 -11.72 -3.57 16.19
N ASN A 223 -11.52 -4.26 15.07
CA ASN A 223 -12.09 -3.91 13.75
C ASN A 223 -12.62 -5.13 12.99
N ASP A 224 -12.92 -6.22 13.71
CA ASP A 224 -13.34 -7.50 13.12
C ASP A 224 -14.85 -7.80 13.32
N SER A 225 -15.64 -6.80 13.73
CA SER A 225 -17.09 -6.93 13.85
C SER A 225 -17.75 -7.05 12.46
N GLU A 226 -18.85 -7.83 12.36
CA GLU A 226 -19.60 -7.96 11.11
C GLU A 226 -20.13 -6.62 10.59
N GLN A 227 -20.49 -5.71 11.50
CA GLN A 227 -20.98 -4.38 11.14
C GLN A 227 -19.87 -3.56 10.49
N GLU A 228 -18.67 -3.47 11.10
CA GLU A 228 -17.57 -2.69 10.58
C GLU A 228 -17.06 -3.23 9.23
N ILE A 229 -17.03 -4.57 9.09
CA ILE A 229 -16.72 -5.23 7.82
C ILE A 229 -17.78 -4.89 6.77
N SER A 230 -19.06 -4.88 7.13
CA SER A 230 -20.15 -4.53 6.21
C SER A 230 -20.07 -3.07 5.77
N ASP A 231 -19.79 -2.15 6.68
CA ASP A 231 -19.66 -0.72 6.39
C ASP A 231 -18.49 -0.44 5.44
N LEU A 232 -17.34 -1.07 5.66
CA LEU A 232 -16.19 -1.03 4.74
C LEU A 232 -16.57 -1.54 3.34
N VAL A 233 -17.25 -2.68 3.28
CA VAL A 233 -17.65 -3.32 2.02
C VAL A 233 -18.69 -2.48 1.29
N ASP A 234 -19.62 -1.89 2.01
CA ASP A 234 -20.66 -1.02 1.44
C ASP A 234 -20.04 0.22 0.79
N TRP A 235 -19.13 0.88 1.50
CA TRP A 235 -18.39 2.00 0.96
C TRP A 235 -17.55 1.58 -0.27
N LEU A 236 -16.72 0.54 -0.16
CA LEU A 236 -15.83 0.14 -1.25
C LEU A 236 -16.61 -0.29 -2.50
N SER A 237 -17.75 -1.00 -2.33
CA SER A 237 -18.62 -1.35 -3.44
C SER A 237 -19.29 -0.14 -4.10
N GLY A 238 -19.47 0.95 -3.35
CA GLY A 238 -19.93 2.25 -3.86
C GLY A 238 -18.86 2.99 -4.67
N VAL A 239 -17.58 2.79 -4.35
CA VAL A 239 -16.47 3.32 -5.16
C VAL A 239 -16.33 2.53 -6.46
N ASP A 240 -16.05 1.24 -6.36
CA ASP A 240 -16.05 0.28 -7.48
C ASP A 240 -16.01 -1.16 -6.92
N LYS A 241 -17.03 -1.95 -7.22
CA LYS A 241 -17.12 -3.36 -6.80
C LYS A 241 -16.03 -4.28 -7.39
N GLU A 242 -15.31 -3.81 -8.42
CA GLU A 242 -14.21 -4.55 -9.04
C GLU A 242 -12.86 -4.29 -8.35
N ILE A 243 -12.77 -3.35 -7.40
CA ILE A 243 -11.56 -3.15 -6.59
C ILE A 243 -11.36 -4.37 -5.70
N PRO A 244 -10.21 -5.08 -5.80
CA PRO A 244 -9.93 -6.23 -4.95
C PRO A 244 -9.76 -5.80 -3.48
N LEU A 245 -10.41 -6.53 -2.57
CA LEU A 245 -10.26 -6.37 -1.13
C LEU A 245 -9.49 -7.55 -0.55
N HIS A 246 -8.42 -7.25 0.18
CA HIS A 246 -7.60 -8.21 0.90
C HIS A 246 -7.84 -8.09 2.40
N PHE A 247 -8.39 -9.10 3.03
CA PHE A 247 -8.38 -9.23 4.49
C PHE A 247 -7.10 -9.95 4.91
N SER A 248 -6.28 -9.29 5.70
CA SER A 248 -5.07 -9.88 6.28
C SER A 248 -5.30 -10.31 7.71
N ARG A 249 -4.89 -11.52 8.06
CA ARG A 249 -4.97 -12.05 9.42
C ARG A 249 -3.94 -11.38 10.31
N TYR A 250 -4.38 -10.88 11.46
CA TYR A 250 -3.51 -10.31 12.49
C TYR A 250 -2.79 -11.41 13.29
N PHE A 251 -1.56 -11.10 13.68
CA PHE A 251 -0.77 -11.81 14.68
C PHE A 251 -0.15 -10.80 15.66
N PRO A 252 0.04 -11.15 16.95
CA PRO A 252 0.67 -10.28 17.94
C PRO A 252 1.99 -9.70 17.44
N ASN A 253 2.14 -8.38 17.54
CA ASN A 253 3.36 -7.68 17.16
C ASN A 253 3.45 -6.31 17.83
N TYR A 254 4.68 -5.83 18.02
CA TYR A 254 5.05 -4.52 18.54
C TYR A 254 4.44 -4.22 19.92
N LYS A 255 3.39 -3.39 20.00
CA LYS A 255 2.73 -2.96 21.25
C LYS A 255 1.40 -3.68 21.49
N MET A 256 1.07 -4.64 20.66
CA MET A 256 -0.22 -5.31 20.70
C MET A 256 -0.03 -6.83 20.81
N ASP A 257 -0.64 -7.39 21.85
CA ASP A 257 -0.53 -8.81 22.23
C ASP A 257 -1.88 -9.56 22.18
N LEU A 258 -2.87 -8.97 21.51
CA LEU A 258 -4.17 -9.63 21.29
C LEU A 258 -3.99 -10.96 20.58
N PRO A 259 -4.88 -11.94 20.78
CA PRO A 259 -4.78 -13.23 20.10
C PRO A 259 -4.90 -13.06 18.58
N PRO A 260 -4.24 -13.93 17.78
CA PRO A 260 -4.40 -13.93 16.34
C PRO A 260 -5.86 -14.01 15.93
N THR A 261 -6.24 -13.30 14.86
CA THR A 261 -7.61 -13.33 14.34
C THR A 261 -8.05 -14.78 14.08
N PRO A 262 -9.18 -15.24 14.60
CA PRO A 262 -9.70 -16.58 14.31
C PRO A 262 -9.89 -16.78 12.79
N ILE A 263 -9.62 -18.00 12.31
CA ILE A 263 -9.84 -18.33 10.89
C ILE A 263 -11.32 -18.17 10.52
N SER A 264 -12.23 -18.54 11.42
CA SER A 264 -13.67 -18.36 11.21
C SER A 264 -14.07 -16.89 11.02
N THR A 265 -13.40 -15.95 11.70
CA THR A 265 -13.61 -14.51 11.49
C THR A 265 -13.16 -14.11 10.08
N MET A 266 -12.01 -14.62 9.62
CA MET A 266 -11.52 -14.36 8.26
C MET A 266 -12.47 -14.91 7.19
N GLU A 267 -12.98 -16.13 7.38
CA GLU A 267 -13.95 -16.76 6.48
C GLU A 267 -15.27 -15.98 6.46
N ARG A 268 -15.74 -15.56 7.62
CA ARG A 268 -16.95 -14.73 7.75
C ARG A 268 -16.80 -13.38 7.06
N ALA A 269 -15.65 -12.71 7.22
CA ALA A 269 -15.36 -11.47 6.54
C ALA A 269 -15.38 -11.64 5.00
N ARG A 270 -14.78 -12.72 4.49
CA ARG A 270 -14.84 -13.06 3.06
C ARG A 270 -16.27 -13.31 2.58
N GLU A 271 -17.09 -14.00 3.37
CA GLU A 271 -18.49 -14.26 3.04
C GLU A 271 -19.30 -12.96 2.94
N ILE A 272 -19.16 -12.06 3.93
CA ILE A 272 -19.82 -10.75 3.94
C ILE A 272 -19.42 -9.94 2.70
N ALA A 273 -18.11 -9.81 2.47
CA ALA A 273 -17.59 -9.01 1.37
C ALA A 273 -17.94 -9.58 0.00
N GLY A 274 -17.93 -10.90 -0.16
CA GLY A 274 -18.26 -11.59 -1.40
C GLY A 274 -19.71 -11.45 -1.86
N ARG A 275 -20.60 -10.88 -1.03
CA ARG A 275 -21.98 -10.56 -1.42
C ARG A 275 -22.07 -9.30 -2.30
N LYS A 276 -21.08 -8.41 -2.21
CA LYS A 276 -21.09 -7.11 -2.91
C LYS A 276 -19.87 -6.88 -3.81
N LEU A 277 -18.69 -7.40 -3.40
CA LEU A 277 -17.45 -7.24 -4.14
C LEU A 277 -17.16 -8.44 -5.05
N SER A 278 -16.61 -8.16 -6.22
CA SER A 278 -16.22 -9.19 -7.20
C SER A 278 -15.03 -10.03 -6.73
N TYR A 279 -14.10 -9.43 -5.99
CA TYR A 279 -12.82 -10.06 -5.62
C TYR A 279 -12.49 -9.81 -4.16
N VAL A 280 -12.41 -10.90 -3.37
CA VAL A 280 -12.07 -10.87 -1.95
C VAL A 280 -11.03 -11.94 -1.66
N TYR A 281 -9.93 -11.53 -1.04
CA TYR A 281 -8.78 -12.38 -0.75
C TYR A 281 -8.49 -12.45 0.73
N LEU A 282 -7.93 -13.60 1.17
CA LEU A 282 -7.48 -13.80 2.56
C LEU A 282 -5.97 -13.96 2.59
N GLY A 283 -5.30 -13.08 3.32
CA GLY A 283 -3.85 -13.12 3.58
C GLY A 283 -3.51 -13.68 4.96
N ASN A 284 -2.34 -14.28 5.08
CA ASN A 284 -1.82 -14.87 6.33
C ASN A 284 -2.71 -16.00 6.92
N VAL A 285 -3.46 -16.69 6.09
CA VAL A 285 -4.32 -17.82 6.47
C VAL A 285 -3.74 -19.12 5.91
N PRO A 286 -3.69 -20.21 6.71
CA PRO A 286 -3.31 -21.52 6.20
C PRO A 286 -4.30 -22.01 5.15
N GLY A 287 -3.77 -22.59 4.04
CA GLY A 287 -4.58 -23.03 2.90
C GLY A 287 -4.64 -21.96 1.80
N LEU A 288 -4.63 -22.41 0.55
CA LEU A 288 -4.42 -21.52 -0.59
C LEU A 288 -5.72 -21.06 -1.28
N GLU A 289 -6.88 -21.58 -0.88
CA GLU A 289 -8.15 -21.23 -1.52
C GLU A 289 -8.52 -19.75 -1.40
N GLY A 290 -8.12 -19.11 -0.31
CA GLY A 290 -8.37 -17.68 -0.06
C GLY A 290 -7.55 -16.73 -0.94
N SER A 291 -6.50 -17.23 -1.63
CA SER A 291 -5.63 -16.43 -2.49
C SER A 291 -5.89 -16.61 -3.98
N ASN A 292 -6.67 -17.61 -4.38
CA ASN A 292 -7.00 -17.86 -5.78
C ASN A 292 -8.00 -16.83 -6.32
N THR A 293 -7.91 -16.52 -7.62
CA THR A 293 -8.89 -15.67 -8.31
C THR A 293 -9.91 -16.52 -9.02
N TYR A 294 -11.18 -16.30 -8.71
CA TYR A 294 -12.32 -16.96 -9.34
C TYR A 294 -13.13 -15.97 -10.18
N CYS A 295 -13.75 -16.45 -11.24
CA CYS A 295 -14.68 -15.66 -12.05
C CYS A 295 -15.87 -15.22 -11.18
N PRO A 296 -16.18 -13.93 -11.05
CA PRO A 296 -17.29 -13.49 -10.22
C PRO A 296 -18.66 -13.87 -10.78
N GLN A 297 -18.74 -14.26 -12.07
CA GLN A 297 -19.99 -14.66 -12.71
C GLN A 297 -20.26 -16.18 -12.64
N CYS A 298 -19.27 -17.03 -12.99
CA CYS A 298 -19.46 -18.48 -13.08
C CYS A 298 -18.63 -19.29 -12.08
N ARG A 299 -17.80 -18.64 -11.26
CA ARG A 299 -16.96 -19.24 -10.23
C ARG A 299 -15.85 -20.14 -10.77
N GLU A 300 -15.57 -20.12 -12.07
CA GLU A 300 -14.40 -20.78 -12.66
C GLU A 300 -13.11 -20.30 -12.01
N LEU A 301 -12.15 -21.20 -11.73
CA LEU A 301 -10.82 -20.84 -11.26
C LEU A 301 -10.05 -20.17 -12.40
N LEU A 302 -9.74 -18.89 -12.24
CA LEU A 302 -9.03 -18.09 -13.25
C LEU A 302 -7.52 -18.09 -13.04
N ILE A 303 -7.10 -17.87 -11.79
CA ILE A 303 -5.70 -17.81 -11.41
C ILE A 303 -5.52 -18.59 -10.11
N SER A 304 -4.70 -19.61 -10.17
CA SER A 304 -4.22 -20.33 -8.97
C SER A 304 -2.98 -19.64 -8.43
N ARG A 305 -2.86 -19.57 -7.07
CA ARG A 305 -1.68 -19.05 -6.40
C ARG A 305 -1.14 -20.07 -5.43
N GLN A 306 0.13 -20.39 -5.60
CA GLN A 306 0.88 -21.33 -4.78
C GLN A 306 2.14 -20.65 -4.24
N ARG A 307 2.87 -21.33 -3.35
CA ARG A 307 4.13 -20.81 -2.78
C ARG A 307 5.13 -20.35 -3.84
N ASN A 308 5.07 -20.90 -5.05
CA ASN A 308 6.03 -20.67 -6.13
C ASN A 308 5.53 -19.72 -7.23
N GLY A 309 4.43 -19.01 -7.01
CA GLY A 309 3.91 -18.02 -7.97
C GLY A 309 2.43 -18.19 -8.28
N ALA A 310 1.98 -17.51 -9.32
CA ALA A 310 0.62 -17.57 -9.85
C ALA A 310 0.60 -18.20 -11.23
N ALA A 311 -0.46 -18.96 -11.55
CA ALA A 311 -0.68 -19.57 -12.85
C ALA A 311 -2.08 -19.25 -13.38
N ALA A 312 -2.18 -18.94 -14.67
CA ALA A 312 -3.47 -18.78 -15.34
C ALA A 312 -4.04 -20.17 -15.63
N GLU A 313 -5.22 -20.43 -15.06
CA GLU A 313 -5.95 -21.70 -15.25
C GLU A 313 -7.10 -21.53 -16.26
N GLY A 314 -8.12 -20.78 -15.88
CA GLY A 314 -9.31 -20.51 -16.69
C GLY A 314 -9.35 -19.11 -17.30
N LEU A 315 -8.22 -18.42 -17.37
CA LEU A 315 -8.09 -17.07 -17.94
C LEU A 315 -7.39 -17.10 -19.30
N GLU A 316 -8.01 -16.49 -20.31
CA GLU A 316 -7.44 -16.34 -21.66
C GLU A 316 -7.75 -14.93 -22.17
N ASP A 317 -6.73 -14.20 -22.64
CA ASP A 317 -6.87 -12.81 -23.11
C ASP A 317 -7.66 -11.92 -22.14
N LYS A 318 -7.40 -12.08 -20.84
CA LYS A 318 -8.12 -11.40 -19.74
C LYS A 318 -9.62 -11.70 -19.71
N LYS A 319 -10.06 -12.83 -20.26
CA LYS A 319 -11.44 -13.30 -20.22
C LYS A 319 -11.53 -14.66 -19.54
N CYS A 320 -12.64 -14.89 -18.86
CA CYS A 320 -12.97 -16.22 -18.35
C CYS A 320 -13.25 -17.16 -19.51
N ARG A 321 -12.53 -18.28 -19.63
CA ARG A 321 -12.74 -19.30 -20.66
C ARG A 321 -14.14 -19.89 -20.62
N GLN A 322 -14.72 -20.03 -19.41
CA GLN A 322 -16.02 -20.68 -19.22
C GLN A 322 -17.19 -19.81 -19.67
N CYS A 323 -17.21 -18.51 -19.34
CA CYS A 323 -18.37 -17.64 -19.58
C CYS A 323 -18.08 -16.38 -20.39
N GLY A 324 -16.84 -16.15 -20.81
CA GLY A 324 -16.44 -15.01 -21.62
C GLY A 324 -16.37 -13.67 -20.89
N ARG A 325 -16.65 -13.62 -19.56
CA ARG A 325 -16.59 -12.38 -18.78
C ARG A 325 -15.19 -11.78 -18.84
N GLN A 326 -15.11 -10.48 -19.15
CA GLN A 326 -13.87 -9.70 -19.03
C GLN A 326 -13.46 -9.60 -17.57
N ILE A 327 -12.19 -9.83 -17.29
CA ILE A 327 -11.59 -9.77 -15.94
C ILE A 327 -10.63 -8.58 -15.90
N ASN A 328 -10.77 -7.71 -14.89
CA ASN A 328 -9.93 -6.53 -14.73
C ASN A 328 -8.55 -6.93 -14.18
N ILE A 329 -7.63 -7.29 -15.08
CA ILE A 329 -6.24 -7.63 -14.78
C ILE A 329 -5.30 -6.77 -15.62
N ILE A 330 -4.31 -6.18 -14.96
CA ILE A 330 -3.24 -5.41 -15.60
C ILE A 330 -2.06 -6.34 -15.87
N GLY A 331 -1.47 -6.22 -17.06
CA GLY A 331 -0.36 -7.07 -17.52
C GLY A 331 -0.83 -8.33 -18.24
N ASP A 332 0.13 -9.08 -18.79
CA ASP A 332 -0.10 -10.31 -19.54
C ASP A 332 0.59 -11.49 -18.86
N PHE A 333 -0.12 -12.62 -18.69
CA PHE A 333 0.46 -13.88 -18.19
C PHE A 333 1.47 -14.52 -19.17
N SER A 334 1.44 -14.15 -20.44
CA SER A 334 2.34 -14.72 -21.47
C SER A 334 3.79 -14.29 -21.31
N GLN A 335 4.10 -13.40 -20.36
CA GLN A 335 5.45 -12.90 -20.09
C GLN A 335 6.14 -13.58 -18.90
N PHE A 336 5.47 -14.54 -18.22
CA PHE A 336 5.97 -15.16 -17.00
C PHE A 336 5.97 -16.69 -17.06
#